data_50f6286380590dedc608a51307835e06
#
_entry.id   50f6286380590dedc608a51307835e06
#
_cell.length_a   1.000
_cell.length_b   1.000
_cell.length_c   1.000
_cell.angle_alpha   90.00
_cell.angle_beta   90.00
_cell.angle_gamma   90.00
#
_symmetry.space_group_name_H-M   'P 1'
#
loop_
_entity.id
_entity.type
_entity.pdbx_description
1 polymer ?
#
loop_
_entity_poly.entity_id
_entity_poly.type
_entity_poly.pdbx_seq_one_letter_code
_entity_poly.pdbx_strand_id
1 'polypeptide(L)'
;MHVPDGFLDARTLISTAGLAAMGLGLALREVRRHLPARRVPLIGLAAAFIFAAQMLNFPVAAGTSGHLIGAALAAVLLGPAAAIVAMTAVLLLQALMFADGGITALGANVLNLAVIAPLVAHAVYSAVRRLAGESLQGTLLATGFAAWCSAMAAALACAAQLAASGVVAWGTVLAAMGGVHMVIGLGEAVITMLIVAVVARARPELVAPATTATAPPRHRAAVAYGATLSIGLMILVAPFASSLPDGLAHVAERFGFAESAVAAQPALLPDYTVVPLVAASPWLATVAAGAIGALVAFAVAWFVARALATPGRTTVRH
;
A
#
# COMPACT_ATOMS: atom_id res chain seq x y z
N MET A 1 1.20 -8.60 5.20
CA MET A 1 0.62 -9.64 4.30
C MET A 1 1.45 -9.78 3.02
N HIS A 2 2.77 -9.69 3.11
CA HIS A 2 3.67 -9.93 1.99
C HIS A 2 3.96 -11.44 1.92
N VAL A 3 3.76 -12.04 0.74
CA VAL A 3 4.03 -13.46 0.50
C VAL A 3 5.55 -13.65 0.40
N PRO A 4 6.18 -14.47 1.26
CA PRO A 4 7.59 -14.75 1.18
C PRO A 4 7.90 -15.75 0.05
N ASP A 5 9.17 -15.89 -0.31
CA ASP A 5 9.60 -16.94 -1.24
C ASP A 5 9.35 -18.33 -0.61
N GLY A 6 9.01 -19.30 -1.45
CA GLY A 6 8.74 -20.67 -1.03
C GLY A 6 7.27 -21.01 -0.73
N PHE A 7 6.40 -20.00 -0.54
CA PHE A 7 4.96 -20.26 -0.27
C PHE A 7 4.14 -20.65 -1.50
N LEU A 8 4.55 -20.24 -2.69
CA LEU A 8 3.78 -20.46 -3.91
C LEU A 8 4.53 -21.38 -4.88
N ASP A 9 3.78 -22.20 -5.57
CA ASP A 9 4.31 -23.05 -6.65
C ASP A 9 4.64 -22.24 -7.91
N ALA A 10 5.45 -22.80 -8.80
CA ALA A 10 5.90 -22.14 -10.01
C ALA A 10 4.74 -21.67 -10.93
N ARG A 11 3.64 -22.46 -11.00
CA ARG A 11 2.49 -22.10 -11.84
C ARG A 11 1.78 -20.85 -11.29
N THR A 12 1.58 -20.79 -9.99
CA THR A 12 0.96 -19.66 -9.31
C THR A 12 1.86 -18.43 -9.41
N LEU A 13 3.19 -18.57 -9.24
CA LEU A 13 4.15 -17.49 -9.40
C LEU A 13 4.11 -16.89 -10.82
N ILE A 14 4.15 -17.74 -11.86
CA ILE A 14 4.13 -17.28 -13.26
C ILE A 14 2.79 -16.62 -13.60
N SER A 15 1.67 -17.24 -13.22
CA SER A 15 0.34 -16.69 -13.53
C SER A 15 0.09 -15.35 -12.83
N THR A 16 0.45 -15.24 -11.55
CA THR A 16 0.32 -13.98 -10.79
C THR A 16 1.25 -12.89 -11.32
N ALA A 17 2.48 -13.22 -11.70
CA ALA A 17 3.40 -12.28 -12.34
C ALA A 17 2.86 -11.76 -13.69
N GLY A 18 2.27 -12.65 -14.51
CA GLY A 18 1.62 -12.25 -15.76
C GLY A 18 0.44 -11.31 -15.55
N LEU A 19 -0.43 -11.62 -14.58
CA LEU A 19 -1.57 -10.76 -14.23
C LEU A 19 -1.14 -9.42 -13.63
N ALA A 20 -0.11 -9.44 -12.77
CA ALA A 20 0.47 -8.22 -12.20
C ALA A 20 1.08 -7.33 -13.29
N ALA A 21 1.84 -7.91 -14.22
CA ALA A 21 2.44 -7.18 -15.34
C ALA A 21 1.36 -6.57 -16.26
N MET A 22 0.27 -7.30 -16.51
CA MET A 22 -0.86 -6.79 -17.29
C MET A 22 -1.54 -5.62 -16.55
N GLY A 23 -1.86 -5.78 -15.27
CA GLY A 23 -2.50 -4.72 -14.46
C GLY A 23 -1.64 -3.47 -14.37
N LEU A 24 -0.34 -3.63 -14.10
CA LEU A 24 0.63 -2.54 -14.09
C LEU A 24 0.77 -1.88 -15.47
N GLY A 25 0.86 -2.66 -16.55
CA GLY A 25 0.96 -2.15 -17.91
C GLY A 25 -0.25 -1.29 -18.30
N LEU A 26 -1.46 -1.71 -17.92
CA LEU A 26 -2.68 -0.92 -18.11
C LEU A 26 -2.64 0.37 -17.29
N ALA A 27 -2.21 0.30 -16.04
CA ALA A 27 -2.07 1.47 -15.16
C ALA A 27 -1.04 2.48 -15.70
N LEU A 28 0.13 2.01 -16.16
CA LEU A 28 1.16 2.86 -16.76
C LEU A 28 0.65 3.55 -18.04
N ARG A 29 -0.12 2.83 -18.88
CA ARG A 29 -0.75 3.40 -20.08
C ARG A 29 -1.77 4.48 -19.71
N GLU A 30 -2.57 4.25 -18.69
CA GLU A 30 -3.56 5.21 -18.20
C GLU A 30 -2.90 6.47 -17.61
N VAL A 31 -1.90 6.28 -16.74
CA VAL A 31 -1.10 7.37 -16.17
C VAL A 31 -0.44 8.19 -17.27
N ARG A 32 0.18 7.55 -18.27
CA ARG A 32 0.81 8.22 -19.41
C ARG A 32 -0.17 9.08 -20.20
N ARG A 33 -1.44 8.68 -20.28
CA ARG A 33 -2.46 9.42 -21.05
C ARG A 33 -3.06 10.59 -20.28
N HIS A 34 -3.23 10.45 -18.96
CA HIS A 34 -4.11 11.34 -18.19
C HIS A 34 -3.42 12.04 -17.01
N LEU A 35 -2.15 11.66 -16.65
CA LEU A 35 -1.50 12.27 -15.50
C LEU A 35 -0.93 13.66 -15.84
N PRO A 36 -1.49 14.75 -15.27
CA PRO A 36 -0.87 16.06 -15.41
C PRO A 36 0.41 16.15 -14.58
N ALA A 37 1.44 16.79 -15.12
CA ALA A 37 2.75 16.95 -14.46
C ALA A 37 2.67 17.51 -13.03
N ARG A 38 1.67 18.35 -12.76
CA ARG A 38 1.42 18.92 -11.42
C ARG A 38 1.06 17.87 -10.35
N ARG A 39 0.56 16.68 -10.72
CA ARG A 39 0.22 15.60 -9.76
C ARG A 39 1.37 14.65 -9.47
N VAL A 40 2.46 14.71 -10.22
CA VAL A 40 3.65 13.84 -10.04
C VAL A 40 4.18 13.85 -8.60
N PRO A 41 4.38 15.03 -7.93
CA PRO A 41 4.86 15.04 -6.56
C PRO A 41 3.94 14.35 -5.56
N LEU A 42 2.63 14.33 -5.81
CA LEU A 42 1.66 13.65 -4.94
C LEU A 42 1.77 12.13 -5.02
N ILE A 43 2.16 11.58 -6.17
CA ILE A 43 2.39 10.13 -6.32
C ILE A 43 3.63 9.71 -5.53
N GLY A 44 4.72 10.46 -5.64
CA GLY A 44 5.91 10.23 -4.82
C GLY A 44 5.62 10.33 -3.32
N LEU A 45 4.87 11.37 -2.92
CA LEU A 45 4.48 11.56 -1.53
C LEU A 45 3.61 10.42 -1.00
N ALA A 46 2.63 9.95 -1.78
CA ALA A 46 1.78 8.83 -1.40
C ALA A 46 2.62 7.56 -1.24
N ALA A 47 3.57 7.29 -2.15
CA ALA A 47 4.47 6.15 -2.04
C ALA A 47 5.32 6.22 -0.76
N ALA A 48 5.91 7.38 -0.45
CA ALA A 48 6.70 7.58 0.77
C ALA A 48 5.86 7.38 2.05
N PHE A 49 4.66 7.95 2.07
CA PHE A 49 3.75 7.82 3.21
C PHE A 49 3.30 6.37 3.40
N ILE A 50 2.90 5.69 2.32
CA ILE A 50 2.45 4.30 2.36
C ILE A 50 3.60 3.39 2.80
N PHE A 51 4.81 3.59 2.27
CA PHE A 51 5.99 2.87 2.72
C PHE A 51 6.20 3.01 4.23
N ALA A 52 6.20 4.26 4.74
CA ALA A 52 6.35 4.52 6.17
C ALA A 52 5.24 3.88 7.01
N ALA A 53 4.01 3.89 6.53
CA ALA A 53 2.87 3.32 7.21
C ALA A 53 2.86 1.78 7.19
N GLN A 54 3.35 1.16 6.12
CA GLN A 54 3.42 -0.30 5.99
C GLN A 54 4.47 -0.94 6.90
N MET A 55 5.54 -0.22 7.25
CA MET A 55 6.52 -0.74 8.20
C MET A 55 6.03 -0.74 9.66
N LEU A 56 4.87 -0.15 9.93
CA LEU A 56 4.32 -0.02 11.28
C LEU A 56 3.18 -1.01 11.50
N ASN A 57 3.47 -2.07 12.24
CA ASN A 57 2.46 -3.04 12.63
C ASN A 57 1.70 -2.56 13.87
N PHE A 58 0.38 -2.64 13.85
CA PHE A 58 -0.48 -2.42 15.01
C PHE A 58 -1.01 -3.76 15.55
N PRO A 59 -1.10 -3.94 16.88
CA PRO A 59 -1.62 -5.17 17.43
C PRO A 59 -3.11 -5.32 17.12
N VAL A 60 -3.51 -6.55 16.82
CA VAL A 60 -4.88 -6.95 16.57
C VAL A 60 -5.28 -8.03 17.57
N ALA A 61 -6.42 -8.67 17.44
CA ALA A 61 -6.85 -9.75 18.32
C ALA A 61 -6.04 -11.05 18.11
N ALA A 62 -6.06 -11.93 19.10
CA ALA A 62 -5.54 -13.31 19.04
C ALA A 62 -4.03 -13.42 18.73
N GLY A 63 -3.20 -12.50 19.21
CA GLY A 63 -1.75 -12.59 19.03
C GLY A 63 -1.25 -12.26 17.62
N THR A 64 -2.05 -11.54 16.85
CA THR A 64 -1.74 -11.13 15.48
C THR A 64 -1.52 -9.64 15.41
N SER A 65 -0.73 -9.20 14.47
CA SER A 65 -0.63 -7.79 14.07
C SER A 65 -1.12 -7.58 12.64
N GLY A 66 -1.34 -6.33 12.31
CA GLY A 66 -1.60 -5.89 10.94
C GLY A 66 -0.87 -4.60 10.67
N HIS A 67 -0.63 -4.31 9.41
CA HIS A 67 -0.11 -3.03 8.95
C HIS A 67 -1.09 -2.40 7.96
N LEU A 68 -1.00 -1.09 7.82
CA LEU A 68 -1.77 -0.39 6.79
C LEU A 68 -1.34 -0.91 5.41
N ILE A 69 -2.28 -1.34 4.57
CA ILE A 69 -1.99 -1.64 3.16
C ILE A 69 -1.81 -0.33 2.39
N GLY A 70 -2.67 0.65 2.66
CA GLY A 70 -2.63 1.98 2.07
C GLY A 70 -3.18 2.04 0.63
N ALA A 71 -3.60 0.92 0.07
CA ALA A 71 -4.13 0.85 -1.29
C ALA A 71 -5.40 1.69 -1.47
N ALA A 72 -6.31 1.66 -0.49
CA ALA A 72 -7.52 2.47 -0.49
C ALA A 72 -7.20 3.96 -0.35
N LEU A 73 -6.27 4.33 0.52
CA LEU A 73 -5.78 5.71 0.64
C LEU A 73 -5.26 6.22 -0.70
N ALA A 74 -4.37 5.46 -1.35
CA ALA A 74 -3.83 5.82 -2.65
C ALA A 74 -4.94 5.92 -3.72
N ALA A 75 -5.86 4.96 -3.76
CA ALA A 75 -6.93 4.94 -4.76
C ALA A 75 -7.91 6.13 -4.61
N VAL A 76 -8.23 6.51 -3.37
CA VAL A 76 -9.11 7.66 -3.07
C VAL A 76 -8.44 8.99 -3.45
N LEU A 77 -7.15 9.16 -3.12
CA LEU A 77 -6.45 10.43 -3.33
C LEU A 77 -5.90 10.60 -4.76
N LEU A 78 -5.46 9.52 -5.40
CA LEU A 78 -4.75 9.58 -6.68
C LEU A 78 -5.55 9.00 -7.84
N GLY A 79 -6.57 8.20 -7.55
CA GLY A 79 -7.23 7.33 -8.51
C GLY A 79 -6.51 5.99 -8.70
N PRO A 80 -7.17 4.97 -9.29
CA PRO A 80 -6.70 3.59 -9.27
C PRO A 80 -5.39 3.40 -10.04
N ALA A 81 -5.22 4.01 -11.20
CA ALA A 81 -4.01 3.82 -12.01
C ALA A 81 -2.75 4.39 -11.32
N ALA A 82 -2.83 5.60 -10.76
CA ALA A 82 -1.72 6.20 -10.05
C ALA A 82 -1.44 5.47 -8.72
N ALA A 83 -2.47 4.94 -8.07
CA ALA A 83 -2.33 4.09 -6.88
C ALA A 83 -1.57 2.80 -7.21
N ILE A 84 -1.90 2.11 -8.32
CA ILE A 84 -1.18 0.91 -8.77
C ILE A 84 0.31 1.21 -8.97
N VAL A 85 0.65 2.33 -9.62
CA VAL A 85 2.05 2.71 -9.85
C VAL A 85 2.77 3.00 -8.52
N ALA A 86 2.16 3.78 -7.63
CA ALA A 86 2.73 4.10 -6.32
C ALA A 86 2.95 2.85 -5.46
N MET A 87 1.94 1.99 -5.37
CA MET A 87 2.00 0.73 -4.61
C MET A 87 3.04 -0.24 -5.17
N THR A 88 3.14 -0.35 -6.51
CA THR A 88 4.16 -1.19 -7.14
C THR A 88 5.57 -0.70 -6.80
N ALA A 89 5.81 0.61 -6.80
CA ALA A 89 7.10 1.18 -6.42
C ALA A 89 7.45 0.85 -4.95
N VAL A 90 6.47 0.91 -4.04
CA VAL A 90 6.65 0.54 -2.63
C VAL A 90 7.00 -0.93 -2.50
N LEU A 91 6.24 -1.84 -3.11
CA LEU A 91 6.47 -3.29 -3.01
C LEU A 91 7.80 -3.73 -3.62
N LEU A 92 8.20 -3.13 -4.73
CA LEU A 92 9.53 -3.35 -5.32
C LEU A 92 10.64 -2.99 -4.34
N LEU A 93 10.51 -1.83 -3.70
CA LEU A 93 11.48 -1.37 -2.72
C LEU A 93 11.54 -2.29 -1.50
N GLN A 94 10.39 -2.70 -0.98
CA GLN A 94 10.27 -3.59 0.17
C GLN A 94 10.93 -4.95 -0.08
N ALA A 95 10.63 -5.57 -1.22
CA ALA A 95 11.23 -6.85 -1.57
C ALA A 95 12.75 -6.76 -1.79
N LEU A 96 13.24 -5.70 -2.47
CA LEU A 96 14.64 -5.59 -2.88
C LEU A 96 15.56 -5.02 -1.80
N MET A 97 15.08 -4.08 -0.98
CA MET A 97 15.94 -3.39 0.00
C MET A 97 15.69 -3.84 1.43
N PHE A 98 14.51 -4.34 1.75
CA PHE A 98 14.09 -4.61 3.13
C PHE A 98 13.85 -6.09 3.41
N ALA A 99 13.92 -6.95 2.38
CA ALA A 99 13.57 -8.37 2.49
C ALA A 99 12.11 -8.61 2.94
N ASP A 100 11.22 -7.62 2.72
CA ASP A 100 9.81 -7.72 3.06
C ASP A 100 9.01 -8.18 1.83
N GLY A 101 8.65 -9.46 1.83
CA GLY A 101 8.10 -10.20 0.71
C GLY A 101 9.16 -10.84 -0.19
N GLY A 102 8.80 -11.97 -0.80
CA GLY A 102 9.68 -12.73 -1.67
C GLY A 102 9.94 -12.06 -3.01
N ILE A 103 11.17 -12.19 -3.53
CA ILE A 103 11.52 -11.71 -4.87
C ILE A 103 10.81 -12.55 -5.94
N THR A 104 10.76 -13.87 -5.79
CA THR A 104 10.00 -14.74 -6.70
C THR A 104 8.50 -14.54 -6.55
N ALA A 105 8.03 -14.25 -5.33
CA ALA A 105 6.63 -13.95 -5.03
C ALA A 105 6.23 -12.49 -5.33
N LEU A 106 7.13 -11.65 -5.85
CA LEU A 106 6.86 -10.23 -6.11
C LEU A 106 5.66 -10.04 -7.04
N GLY A 107 5.48 -10.90 -8.05
CA GLY A 107 4.31 -10.86 -8.93
C GLY A 107 3.00 -11.05 -8.17
N ALA A 108 2.95 -11.99 -7.23
CA ALA A 108 1.79 -12.24 -6.37
C ALA A 108 1.54 -11.04 -5.43
N ASN A 109 2.58 -10.49 -4.80
CA ASN A 109 2.49 -9.32 -3.93
C ASN A 109 1.99 -8.08 -4.71
N VAL A 110 2.53 -7.81 -5.90
CA VAL A 110 2.06 -6.72 -6.77
C VAL A 110 0.61 -6.96 -7.20
N LEU A 111 0.24 -8.18 -7.60
CA LEU A 111 -1.14 -8.48 -7.98
C LEU A 111 -2.11 -8.19 -6.84
N ASN A 112 -1.82 -8.68 -5.63
CA ASN A 112 -2.72 -8.59 -4.50
C ASN A 112 -2.81 -7.16 -3.94
N LEU A 113 -1.66 -6.54 -3.66
CA LEU A 113 -1.57 -5.28 -2.92
C LEU A 113 -1.56 -4.05 -3.83
N ALA A 114 -0.98 -4.16 -5.04
CA ALA A 114 -0.88 -3.01 -5.94
C ALA A 114 -1.93 -3.01 -7.06
N VAL A 115 -2.52 -4.16 -7.43
CA VAL A 115 -3.52 -4.20 -8.50
C VAL A 115 -4.91 -4.45 -7.93
N ILE A 116 -5.16 -5.59 -7.29
CA ILE A 116 -6.49 -5.97 -6.78
C ILE A 116 -6.96 -4.97 -5.73
N ALA A 117 -6.14 -4.69 -4.72
CA ALA A 117 -6.53 -3.83 -3.62
C ALA A 117 -6.95 -2.42 -4.07
N PRO A 118 -6.18 -1.66 -4.88
CA PRO A 118 -6.60 -0.35 -5.35
C PRO A 118 -7.81 -0.37 -6.28
N LEU A 119 -7.96 -1.40 -7.13
CA LEU A 119 -9.11 -1.53 -8.02
C LEU A 119 -10.41 -1.77 -7.23
N VAL A 120 -10.37 -2.68 -6.25
CA VAL A 120 -11.51 -2.93 -5.36
C VAL A 120 -11.82 -1.70 -4.53
N ALA A 121 -10.80 -1.05 -3.96
CA ALA A 121 -10.99 0.18 -3.20
C ALA A 121 -11.68 1.25 -4.04
N HIS A 122 -11.23 1.49 -5.27
CA HIS A 122 -11.82 2.50 -6.15
C HIS A 122 -13.26 2.15 -6.54
N ALA A 123 -13.54 0.91 -6.89
CA ALA A 123 -14.87 0.44 -7.26
C ALA A 123 -15.87 0.62 -6.10
N VAL A 124 -15.49 0.14 -4.89
CA VAL A 124 -16.32 0.23 -3.68
C VAL A 124 -16.50 1.69 -3.26
N TYR A 125 -15.42 2.48 -3.21
CA TYR A 125 -15.48 3.90 -2.90
C TYR A 125 -16.44 4.63 -3.83
N SER A 126 -16.33 4.41 -5.13
CA SER A 126 -17.16 5.06 -6.14
C SER A 126 -18.63 4.66 -6.00
N ALA A 127 -18.92 3.39 -5.72
CA ALA A 127 -20.27 2.89 -5.53
C ALA A 127 -20.91 3.49 -4.25
N VAL A 128 -20.19 3.43 -3.12
CA VAL A 128 -20.70 3.95 -1.83
C VAL A 128 -20.87 5.47 -1.88
N ARG A 129 -19.94 6.20 -2.50
CA ARG A 129 -20.07 7.66 -2.68
C ARG A 129 -21.31 8.08 -3.45
N ARG A 130 -21.70 7.31 -4.47
CA ARG A 130 -22.93 7.58 -5.22
C ARG A 130 -24.18 7.45 -4.35
N LEU A 131 -24.15 6.54 -3.37
CA LEU A 131 -25.27 6.29 -2.46
C LEU A 131 -25.26 7.24 -1.24
N ALA A 132 -24.07 7.50 -0.67
CA ALA A 132 -23.91 8.30 0.55
C ALA A 132 -23.90 9.83 0.31
N GLY A 133 -23.84 10.27 -0.95
CA GLY A 133 -23.77 11.68 -1.33
C GLY A 133 -22.39 12.31 -1.19
N GLU A 134 -22.26 13.62 -1.50
CA GLU A 134 -20.97 14.32 -1.59
C GLU A 134 -20.49 14.95 -0.28
N SER A 135 -21.17 14.69 0.83
CA SER A 135 -20.78 15.20 2.15
C SER A 135 -19.44 14.62 2.61
N LEU A 136 -18.76 15.30 3.55
CA LEU A 136 -17.56 14.77 4.19
C LEU A 136 -17.84 13.42 4.87
N GLN A 137 -18.98 13.29 5.55
CA GLN A 137 -19.39 12.03 6.17
C GLN A 137 -19.55 10.91 5.15
N GLY A 138 -20.23 11.18 4.02
CA GLY A 138 -20.35 10.22 2.91
C GLY A 138 -18.99 9.82 2.33
N THR A 139 -18.06 10.79 2.22
CA THR A 139 -16.68 10.52 1.79
C THR A 139 -15.96 9.59 2.76
N LEU A 140 -16.03 9.86 4.07
CA LEU A 140 -15.37 9.07 5.08
C LEU A 140 -15.94 7.65 5.18
N LEU A 141 -17.27 7.50 5.17
CA LEU A 141 -17.93 6.20 5.15
C LEU A 141 -17.52 5.37 3.92
N ALA A 142 -17.55 6.01 2.74
CA ALA A 142 -17.12 5.35 1.50
C ALA A 142 -15.65 4.93 1.57
N THR A 143 -14.78 5.78 2.12
CA THR A 143 -13.35 5.49 2.30
C THR A 143 -13.14 4.31 3.25
N GLY A 144 -13.76 4.31 4.42
CA GLY A 144 -13.59 3.23 5.40
C GLY A 144 -14.08 1.89 4.88
N PHE A 145 -15.26 1.86 4.27
CA PHE A 145 -15.78 0.63 3.69
C PHE A 145 -14.94 0.14 2.51
N ALA A 146 -14.46 1.03 1.66
CA ALA A 146 -13.55 0.69 0.58
C ALA A 146 -12.21 0.14 1.08
N ALA A 147 -11.66 0.69 2.17
CA ALA A 147 -10.43 0.21 2.78
C ALA A 147 -10.60 -1.20 3.34
N TRP A 148 -11.70 -1.44 4.05
CA TRP A 148 -12.03 -2.77 4.55
C TRP A 148 -12.19 -3.80 3.42
N CYS A 149 -12.99 -3.50 2.40
CA CYS A 149 -13.18 -4.39 1.25
C CYS A 149 -11.87 -4.64 0.49
N SER A 150 -11.03 -3.64 0.36
CA SER A 150 -9.71 -3.71 -0.28
C SER A 150 -8.78 -4.68 0.44
N ALA A 151 -8.69 -4.56 1.77
CA ALA A 151 -7.90 -5.47 2.60
C ALA A 151 -8.40 -6.92 2.52
N MET A 152 -9.71 -7.10 2.58
CA MET A 152 -10.33 -8.41 2.41
C MET A 152 -10.05 -9.02 1.04
N ALA A 153 -10.17 -8.25 -0.04
CA ALA A 153 -9.92 -8.73 -1.39
C ALA A 153 -8.47 -9.18 -1.58
N ALA A 154 -7.50 -8.40 -1.08
CA ALA A 154 -6.09 -8.75 -1.13
C ALA A 154 -5.80 -10.04 -0.33
N ALA A 155 -6.38 -10.17 0.87
CA ALA A 155 -6.20 -11.35 1.72
C ALA A 155 -6.81 -12.61 1.11
N LEU A 156 -8.01 -12.51 0.53
CA LEU A 156 -8.67 -13.63 -0.13
C LEU A 156 -7.96 -14.02 -1.43
N ALA A 157 -7.40 -13.07 -2.18
CA ALA A 157 -6.55 -13.36 -3.34
C ALA A 157 -5.28 -14.10 -2.94
N CYS A 158 -4.61 -13.68 -1.87
CA CYS A 158 -3.46 -14.39 -1.29
C CYS A 158 -3.85 -15.80 -0.84
N ALA A 159 -4.97 -15.95 -0.14
CA ALA A 159 -5.48 -17.26 0.29
C ALA A 159 -5.78 -18.20 -0.89
N ALA A 160 -6.38 -17.67 -1.96
CA ALA A 160 -6.63 -18.45 -3.17
C ALA A 160 -5.31 -18.92 -3.84
N GLN A 161 -4.27 -18.09 -3.83
CA GLN A 161 -2.95 -18.45 -4.37
C GLN A 161 -2.27 -19.55 -3.54
N LEU A 162 -2.35 -19.47 -2.20
CA LEU A 162 -1.86 -20.52 -1.30
C LEU A 162 -2.59 -21.84 -1.52
N ALA A 163 -3.92 -21.80 -1.66
CA ALA A 163 -4.72 -22.99 -1.95
C ALA A 163 -4.41 -23.57 -3.33
N ALA A 164 -4.27 -22.72 -4.36
CA ALA A 164 -3.92 -23.14 -5.72
C ALA A 164 -2.52 -23.77 -5.78
N SER A 165 -1.60 -23.32 -4.93
CA SER A 165 -0.26 -23.89 -4.77
C SER A 165 -0.25 -25.19 -3.94
N GLY A 166 -1.41 -25.64 -3.43
CA GLY A 166 -1.51 -26.88 -2.66
C GLY A 166 -0.94 -26.80 -1.24
N VAL A 167 -0.64 -25.61 -0.74
CA VAL A 167 -0.03 -25.39 0.59
C VAL A 167 -1.04 -25.68 1.70
N VAL A 168 -2.28 -25.24 1.52
CA VAL A 168 -3.38 -25.43 2.48
C VAL A 168 -4.68 -25.66 1.73
N ALA A 169 -5.58 -26.47 2.32
CA ALA A 169 -6.90 -26.72 1.73
C ALA A 169 -7.71 -25.42 1.58
N TRP A 170 -8.45 -25.28 0.47
CA TRP A 170 -9.22 -24.09 0.11
C TRP A 170 -10.11 -23.54 1.23
N GLY A 171 -10.97 -24.40 1.80
CA GLY A 171 -11.89 -23.97 2.87
C GLY A 171 -11.16 -23.47 4.11
N THR A 172 -10.05 -24.11 4.46
CA THR A 172 -9.25 -23.76 5.63
C THR A 172 -8.57 -22.41 5.46
N VAL A 173 -7.84 -22.22 4.36
CA VAL A 173 -7.06 -20.97 4.18
C VAL A 173 -7.95 -19.76 3.89
N LEU A 174 -9.04 -19.94 3.14
CA LEU A 174 -9.99 -18.84 2.91
C LEU A 174 -10.67 -18.40 4.21
N ALA A 175 -11.09 -19.36 5.06
CA ALA A 175 -11.69 -19.04 6.35
C ALA A 175 -10.67 -18.38 7.31
N ALA A 176 -9.43 -18.90 7.37
CA ALA A 176 -8.39 -18.36 8.26
C ALA A 176 -7.95 -16.97 7.84
N MET A 177 -7.55 -16.78 6.57
CA MET A 177 -7.14 -15.49 6.05
C MET A 177 -8.29 -14.48 6.08
N GLY A 178 -9.50 -14.90 5.70
CA GLY A 178 -10.70 -14.06 5.77
C GLY A 178 -11.01 -13.61 7.20
N GLY A 179 -11.00 -14.54 8.16
CA GLY A 179 -11.29 -14.24 9.57
C GLY A 179 -10.28 -13.25 10.19
N VAL A 180 -8.99 -13.48 10.00
CA VAL A 180 -7.94 -12.59 10.52
C VAL A 180 -8.02 -11.21 9.84
N HIS A 181 -8.15 -11.16 8.52
CA HIS A 181 -8.16 -9.91 7.78
C HIS A 181 -9.49 -9.15 7.88
N MET A 182 -10.58 -9.80 8.30
CA MET A 182 -11.80 -9.09 8.68
C MET A 182 -11.53 -8.10 9.83
N VAL A 183 -10.75 -8.50 10.83
CA VAL A 183 -10.40 -7.66 11.97
C VAL A 183 -9.29 -6.66 11.60
N ILE A 184 -8.23 -7.10 10.90
CA ILE A 184 -7.18 -6.20 10.39
C ILE A 184 -7.79 -5.11 9.50
N GLY A 185 -8.74 -5.47 8.64
CA GLY A 185 -9.45 -4.55 7.77
C GLY A 185 -10.25 -3.46 8.50
N LEU A 186 -10.74 -3.73 9.71
CA LEU A 186 -11.35 -2.67 10.53
C LEU A 186 -10.30 -1.62 10.95
N GLY A 187 -9.10 -2.05 11.32
CA GLY A 187 -7.98 -1.15 11.59
C GLY A 187 -7.61 -0.32 10.34
N GLU A 188 -7.48 -0.99 9.19
CA GLU A 188 -7.25 -0.34 7.89
C GLU A 188 -8.32 0.73 7.60
N ALA A 189 -9.61 0.40 7.82
CA ALA A 189 -10.72 1.31 7.62
C ALA A 189 -10.63 2.55 8.51
N VAL A 190 -10.41 2.36 9.81
CA VAL A 190 -10.33 3.46 10.79
C VAL A 190 -9.15 4.36 10.49
N ILE A 191 -7.95 3.79 10.29
CA ILE A 191 -6.73 4.56 10.01
C ILE A 191 -6.90 5.34 8.71
N THR A 192 -7.39 4.70 7.64
CA THR A 192 -7.58 5.36 6.34
C THR A 192 -8.62 6.48 6.43
N MET A 193 -9.74 6.28 7.14
CA MET A 193 -10.72 7.34 7.39
C MET A 193 -10.13 8.53 8.14
N LEU A 194 -9.35 8.28 9.19
CA LEU A 194 -8.69 9.34 9.96
C LEU A 194 -7.72 10.15 9.10
N ILE A 195 -6.89 9.48 8.29
CA ILE A 195 -5.95 10.15 7.37
C ILE A 195 -6.73 10.99 6.36
N VAL A 196 -7.75 10.43 5.72
CA VAL A 196 -8.57 11.17 4.75
C VAL A 196 -9.31 12.33 5.41
N ALA A 197 -9.80 12.19 6.66
CA ALA A 197 -10.42 13.28 7.39
C ALA A 197 -9.44 14.44 7.66
N VAL A 198 -8.20 14.13 8.05
CA VAL A 198 -7.15 15.13 8.25
C VAL A 198 -6.79 15.81 6.92
N VAL A 199 -6.61 15.02 5.85
CA VAL A 199 -6.36 15.55 4.50
C VAL A 199 -7.50 16.43 4.01
N ALA A 200 -8.75 16.00 4.19
CA ALA A 200 -9.93 16.76 3.77
C ALA A 200 -10.06 18.11 4.48
N ARG A 201 -9.63 18.20 5.75
CA ARG A 201 -9.61 19.47 6.51
C ARG A 201 -8.45 20.37 6.11
N ALA A 202 -7.26 19.80 5.94
CA ALA A 202 -6.06 20.55 5.63
C ALA A 202 -5.97 20.92 4.13
N ARG A 203 -6.44 20.04 3.25
CA ARG A 203 -6.31 20.12 1.79
C ARG A 203 -7.57 19.55 1.11
N PRO A 204 -8.72 20.23 1.24
CA PRO A 204 -10.01 19.75 0.71
C PRO A 204 -9.96 19.49 -0.81
N GLU A 205 -9.11 20.20 -1.55
CA GLU A 205 -8.94 20.02 -2.99
C GLU A 205 -8.33 18.66 -3.41
N LEU A 206 -7.74 17.91 -2.47
CA LEU A 206 -7.23 16.55 -2.76
C LEU A 206 -8.32 15.48 -2.67
N VAL A 207 -9.41 15.78 -1.96
CA VAL A 207 -10.50 14.83 -1.69
C VAL A 207 -11.79 15.21 -2.44
N ALA A 208 -11.95 16.51 -2.76
CA ALA A 208 -13.12 17.02 -3.48
C ALA A 208 -13.10 16.57 -4.96
N PRO A 209 -14.29 16.39 -5.60
CA PRO A 209 -14.39 16.17 -7.02
C PRO A 209 -13.69 17.30 -7.80
N ALA A 210 -13.03 16.96 -8.91
CA ALA A 210 -12.26 17.91 -9.72
C ALA A 210 -13.10 19.11 -10.23
N THR A 211 -14.44 18.99 -10.23
CA THR A 211 -15.39 20.00 -10.66
C THR A 211 -15.62 21.10 -9.62
N THR A 212 -15.30 20.89 -8.35
CA THR A 212 -15.57 21.83 -7.25
C THR A 212 -14.31 22.58 -6.75
N ALA A 213 -13.12 22.21 -7.22
CA ALA A 213 -11.88 22.85 -6.82
C ALA A 213 -11.72 24.23 -7.49
N THR A 214 -12.00 25.30 -6.77
CA THR A 214 -11.90 26.69 -7.23
C THR A 214 -10.49 27.30 -7.12
N ALA A 215 -9.58 26.69 -6.37
CA ALA A 215 -8.23 27.17 -6.18
C ALA A 215 -7.16 26.24 -6.78
N PRO A 216 -6.09 26.80 -7.40
CA PRO A 216 -4.99 25.96 -7.87
C PRO A 216 -4.32 25.26 -6.69
N PRO A 217 -4.09 23.95 -6.77
CA PRO A 217 -3.48 23.21 -5.67
C PRO A 217 -2.05 23.72 -5.41
N ARG A 218 -1.77 24.10 -4.17
CA ARG A 218 -0.43 24.50 -3.72
C ARG A 218 0.41 23.24 -3.48
N HIS A 219 0.90 22.61 -4.56
CA HIS A 219 1.62 21.32 -4.51
C HIS A 219 2.80 21.32 -3.53
N ARG A 220 3.57 22.41 -3.44
CA ARG A 220 4.69 22.51 -2.49
C ARG A 220 4.22 22.36 -1.04
N ALA A 221 3.12 23.01 -0.67
CA ALA A 221 2.57 22.86 0.68
C ALA A 221 1.98 21.47 0.94
N ALA A 222 1.38 20.83 -0.07
CA ALA A 222 0.92 19.43 0.05
C ALA A 222 2.08 18.47 0.26
N VAL A 223 3.17 18.62 -0.50
CA VAL A 223 4.37 17.80 -0.34
C VAL A 223 5.01 18.03 1.03
N ALA A 224 5.17 19.29 1.46
CA ALA A 224 5.70 19.60 2.78
C ALA A 224 4.86 18.99 3.91
N TYR A 225 3.53 19.15 3.85
CA TYR A 225 2.61 18.59 4.83
C TYR A 225 2.68 17.06 4.90
N GLY A 226 2.65 16.39 3.75
CA GLY A 226 2.72 14.94 3.71
C GLY A 226 4.10 14.40 4.12
N ALA A 227 5.19 15.08 3.76
CA ALA A 227 6.52 14.74 4.24
C ALA A 227 6.61 14.85 5.76
N THR A 228 6.07 15.94 6.35
CA THR A 228 6.00 16.11 7.80
C THR A 228 5.19 14.99 8.46
N LEU A 229 4.05 14.59 7.87
CA LEU A 229 3.25 13.47 8.39
C LEU A 229 4.02 12.15 8.31
N SER A 230 4.70 11.86 7.21
CA SER A 230 5.50 10.63 7.04
C SER A 230 6.66 10.57 8.06
N ILE A 231 7.37 11.67 8.25
CA ILE A 231 8.45 11.79 9.23
C ILE A 231 7.88 11.66 10.65
N GLY A 232 6.78 12.35 10.95
CA GLY A 232 6.11 12.28 12.24
C GLY A 232 5.66 10.85 12.58
N LEU A 233 5.09 10.15 11.60
CA LEU A 233 4.68 8.76 11.74
C LEU A 233 5.88 7.86 12.09
N MET A 234 7.00 7.99 11.38
CA MET A 234 8.20 7.21 11.66
C MET A 234 8.79 7.49 13.03
N ILE A 235 8.90 8.75 13.43
CA ILE A 235 9.53 9.13 14.70
C ILE A 235 8.63 8.79 15.89
N LEU A 236 7.33 9.07 15.78
CA LEU A 236 6.40 8.98 16.92
C LEU A 236 5.74 7.62 17.05
N VAL A 237 5.53 6.89 15.96
CA VAL A 237 4.77 5.63 15.96
C VAL A 237 5.66 4.40 15.83
N ALA A 238 6.78 4.47 15.09
CA ALA A 238 7.66 3.31 14.93
C ALA A 238 8.11 2.64 16.24
N PRO A 239 8.38 3.37 17.34
CA PRO A 239 8.75 2.73 18.61
C PRO A 239 7.66 1.86 19.22
N PHE A 240 6.41 2.05 18.81
CA PHE A 240 5.23 1.32 19.32
C PHE A 240 4.73 0.27 18.33
N ALA A 241 5.49 0.03 17.24
CA ALA A 241 5.14 -1.02 16.29
C ALA A 241 5.12 -2.39 16.97
N SER A 242 4.09 -3.19 16.68
CA SER A 242 3.92 -4.52 17.22
C SER A 242 4.97 -5.49 16.65
N SER A 243 5.55 -6.30 17.50
CA SER A 243 6.44 -7.41 17.10
C SER A 243 5.69 -8.73 16.83
N LEU A 244 4.37 -8.73 16.96
CA LEU A 244 3.54 -9.90 16.68
C LEU A 244 3.56 -10.23 15.18
N PRO A 245 3.40 -11.51 14.79
CA PRO A 245 3.31 -11.90 13.39
C PRO A 245 2.14 -11.20 12.69
N ASP A 246 2.31 -10.86 11.42
CA ASP A 246 1.23 -10.32 10.61
C ASP A 246 0.18 -11.40 10.29
N GLY A 247 -0.93 -11.00 9.66
CA GLY A 247 -2.03 -11.92 9.41
C GLY A 247 -1.65 -13.16 8.59
N LEU A 248 -0.74 -13.05 7.62
CA LEU A 248 -0.26 -14.18 6.84
C LEU A 248 0.70 -15.05 7.64
N ALA A 249 1.66 -14.45 8.32
CA ALA A 249 2.61 -15.17 9.17
C ALA A 249 1.89 -15.93 10.29
N HIS A 250 0.91 -15.31 10.96
CA HIS A 250 0.07 -15.96 11.96
C HIS A 250 -0.68 -17.18 11.40
N VAL A 251 -1.25 -17.07 10.21
CA VAL A 251 -1.92 -18.21 9.55
C VAL A 251 -0.91 -19.28 9.16
N ALA A 252 0.28 -18.89 8.68
CA ALA A 252 1.33 -19.83 8.31
C ALA A 252 1.83 -20.64 9.52
N GLU A 253 2.08 -19.99 10.64
CA GLU A 253 2.46 -20.65 11.90
C GLU A 253 1.35 -21.60 12.39
N ARG A 254 0.10 -21.12 12.41
CA ARG A 254 -1.03 -21.90 12.91
C ARG A 254 -1.32 -23.15 12.10
N PHE A 255 -1.11 -23.12 10.80
CA PHE A 255 -1.37 -24.26 9.92
C PHE A 255 -0.11 -25.02 9.47
N GLY A 256 1.05 -24.67 10.05
CA GLY A 256 2.30 -25.43 9.93
C GLY A 256 3.00 -25.32 8.59
N PHE A 257 2.75 -24.26 7.79
CA PHE A 257 3.46 -24.03 6.54
C PHE A 257 4.49 -22.87 6.59
N ALA A 258 4.69 -22.27 7.77
CA ALA A 258 5.70 -21.22 7.95
C ALA A 258 7.12 -21.67 7.57
N GLU A 259 7.44 -22.96 7.82
CA GLU A 259 8.74 -23.55 7.50
C GLU A 259 9.00 -23.70 5.99
N SER A 260 8.00 -23.58 5.15
CA SER A 260 8.19 -23.59 3.69
C SER A 260 8.76 -22.27 3.15
N ALA A 261 8.81 -21.23 3.98
CA ALA A 261 9.45 -19.97 3.61
C ALA A 261 10.95 -20.20 3.36
N VAL A 262 11.42 -19.78 2.20
CA VAL A 262 12.85 -19.76 1.88
C VAL A 262 13.47 -18.53 2.52
N ALA A 263 14.68 -18.65 3.05
CA ALA A 263 15.39 -17.52 3.62
C ALA A 263 15.44 -16.34 2.64
N ALA A 264 15.11 -15.18 3.16
CA ALA A 264 15.10 -13.96 2.36
C ALA A 264 16.49 -13.71 1.74
N GLN A 265 16.49 -13.16 0.52
CA GLN A 265 17.73 -12.75 -0.14
C GLN A 265 18.43 -11.67 0.69
N PRO A 266 19.78 -11.57 0.63
CA PRO A 266 20.50 -10.48 1.28
C PRO A 266 19.92 -9.13 0.83
N ALA A 267 19.52 -8.33 1.80
CA ALA A 267 18.96 -7.00 1.55
C ALA A 267 19.82 -5.93 2.23
N LEU A 268 19.73 -4.69 1.74
CA LEU A 268 20.52 -3.57 2.27
C LEU A 268 20.09 -3.16 3.69
N LEU A 269 18.80 -3.26 3.97
CA LEU A 269 18.17 -2.82 5.22
C LEU A 269 17.17 -3.88 5.71
N PRO A 270 17.61 -5.12 5.96
CA PRO A 270 16.72 -6.22 6.31
C PRO A 270 15.89 -5.87 7.55
N ASP A 271 14.65 -6.35 7.58
CA ASP A 271 13.72 -6.14 8.69
C ASP A 271 13.59 -4.67 9.12
N TYR A 272 13.69 -3.74 8.16
CA TYR A 272 13.61 -2.29 8.38
C TYR A 272 14.62 -1.77 9.41
N THR A 273 15.84 -2.30 9.38
CA THR A 273 16.90 -1.87 10.28
C THR A 273 18.17 -1.46 9.55
N VAL A 274 18.85 -0.42 10.07
CA VAL A 274 20.21 -0.08 9.69
C VAL A 274 21.15 -0.87 10.63
N VAL A 275 21.64 -2.02 10.20
CA VAL A 275 22.40 -2.98 11.01
C VAL A 275 23.52 -2.32 11.85
N PRO A 276 24.38 -1.41 11.31
CA PRO A 276 25.41 -0.77 12.11
C PRO A 276 24.89 0.09 13.29
N LEU A 277 23.65 0.53 13.22
CA LEU A 277 23.04 1.36 14.26
C LEU A 277 22.33 0.56 15.35
N VAL A 278 22.04 -0.73 15.14
CA VAL A 278 21.27 -1.55 16.08
C VAL A 278 21.93 -1.62 17.45
N ALA A 279 23.25 -1.79 17.50
CA ALA A 279 24.00 -1.87 18.76
C ALA A 279 23.98 -0.56 19.56
N ALA A 280 23.91 0.59 18.87
CA ALA A 280 23.87 1.90 19.52
C ALA A 280 22.43 2.28 19.94
N SER A 281 21.45 2.05 19.07
CA SER A 281 20.04 2.31 19.35
C SER A 281 19.14 1.59 18.33
N PRO A 282 18.43 0.53 18.72
CA PRO A 282 17.48 -0.15 17.85
C PRO A 282 16.43 0.79 17.26
N TRP A 283 15.94 1.76 18.04
CA TRP A 283 14.99 2.76 17.59
C TRP A 283 15.56 3.64 16.46
N LEU A 284 16.78 4.16 16.63
CA LEU A 284 17.43 4.95 15.58
C LEU A 284 17.68 4.12 14.32
N ALA A 285 18.00 2.84 14.46
CA ALA A 285 18.20 1.93 13.32
C ALA A 285 16.91 1.81 12.48
N THR A 286 15.77 1.64 13.15
CA THR A 286 14.45 1.54 12.48
C THR A 286 14.02 2.87 11.87
N VAL A 287 14.15 3.98 12.61
CA VAL A 287 13.79 5.32 12.08
C VAL A 287 14.65 5.70 10.88
N ALA A 288 15.96 5.41 10.94
CA ALA A 288 16.87 5.67 9.82
C ALA A 288 16.52 4.82 8.59
N ALA A 289 16.23 3.53 8.77
CA ALA A 289 15.81 2.64 7.69
C ALA A 289 14.49 3.13 7.06
N GLY A 290 13.52 3.51 7.89
CA GLY A 290 12.26 4.07 7.44
C GLY A 290 12.42 5.39 6.66
N ALA A 291 13.29 6.29 7.14
CA ALA A 291 13.58 7.55 6.45
C ALA A 291 14.23 7.31 5.08
N ILE A 292 15.23 6.43 5.01
CA ILE A 292 15.89 6.05 3.76
C ILE A 292 14.85 5.44 2.80
N GLY A 293 14.06 4.48 3.26
CA GLY A 293 13.04 3.83 2.44
C GLY A 293 11.97 4.78 1.94
N ALA A 294 11.46 5.67 2.78
CA ALA A 294 10.48 6.67 2.37
C ALA A 294 11.04 7.65 1.31
N LEU A 295 12.30 8.08 1.45
CA LEU A 295 12.95 8.93 0.46
C LEU A 295 13.14 8.19 -0.87
N VAL A 296 13.56 6.92 -0.85
CA VAL A 296 13.74 6.12 -2.06
C VAL A 296 12.38 5.81 -2.69
N ALA A 297 11.35 5.48 -1.90
CA ALA A 297 9.98 5.27 -2.39
C ALA A 297 9.44 6.53 -3.07
N PHE A 298 9.63 7.70 -2.44
CA PHE A 298 9.30 8.98 -3.05
C PHE A 298 10.02 9.16 -4.40
N ALA A 299 11.33 8.98 -4.42
CA ALA A 299 12.14 9.20 -5.61
C ALA A 299 11.73 8.27 -6.74
N VAL A 300 11.63 6.96 -6.49
CA VAL A 300 11.25 5.96 -7.50
C VAL A 300 9.87 6.27 -8.08
N ALA A 301 8.86 6.45 -7.22
CA ALA A 301 7.50 6.75 -7.68
C ALA A 301 7.40 8.09 -8.41
N TRP A 302 8.14 9.12 -7.94
CA TRP A 302 8.21 10.42 -8.58
C TRP A 302 8.88 10.35 -9.96
N PHE A 303 10.02 9.65 -10.10
CA PHE A 303 10.72 9.50 -11.37
C PHE A 303 9.87 8.74 -12.39
N VAL A 304 9.25 7.63 -11.99
CA VAL A 304 8.34 6.86 -12.86
C VAL A 304 7.16 7.74 -13.30
N ALA A 305 6.50 8.40 -12.36
CA ALA A 305 5.37 9.29 -12.66
C ALA A 305 5.80 10.48 -13.53
N ARG A 306 6.99 11.04 -13.30
CA ARG A 306 7.54 12.15 -14.09
C ARG A 306 7.85 11.74 -15.53
N ALA A 307 8.40 10.55 -15.73
CA ALA A 307 8.68 10.01 -17.06
C ALA A 307 7.41 9.74 -17.87
N LEU A 308 6.29 9.45 -17.18
CA LEU A 308 5.00 9.15 -17.80
C LEU A 308 4.11 10.40 -17.97
N ALA A 309 4.35 11.46 -17.18
CA ALA A 309 3.49 12.63 -17.17
C ALA A 309 3.49 13.35 -18.53
N THR A 310 2.30 13.71 -19.01
CA THR A 310 2.16 14.52 -20.22
C THR A 310 2.64 15.95 -19.95
N PRO A 311 3.49 16.53 -20.83
CA PRO A 311 3.78 17.95 -20.78
C PRO A 311 2.46 18.74 -20.88
N GLY A 312 2.26 19.67 -19.96
CA GLY A 312 1.05 20.54 -20.01
C GLY A 312 0.96 21.20 -21.38
N ARG A 313 -0.10 20.90 -22.11
CA ARG A 313 -0.48 21.74 -23.26
C ARG A 313 -0.80 23.13 -22.70
N THR A 314 0.12 24.06 -22.85
CA THR A 314 -0.17 25.48 -22.79
C THR A 314 -1.14 25.76 -23.94
N THR A 315 -2.43 25.77 -23.68
CA THR A 315 -3.39 26.40 -24.58
C THR A 315 -3.08 27.90 -24.51
N VAL A 316 -2.25 28.35 -25.41
CA VAL A 316 -2.20 29.76 -25.79
C VAL A 316 -3.58 30.04 -26.38
N ARG A 317 -4.48 30.67 -25.61
CA ARG A 317 -5.66 31.31 -26.15
C ARG A 317 -5.15 32.56 -26.90
N HIS A 318 -5.20 32.51 -28.22
CA HIS A 318 -5.17 33.69 -29.09
C HIS A 318 -6.49 34.39 -29.01
#